data_9b712508247b9f21cc6b8986d772ea9e
#
_entry.id   9b712508247b9f21cc6b8986d772ea9e
#
_cell.length_a   1.000
_cell.length_b   1.000
_cell.length_c   1.000
_cell.angle_alpha   90.00
_cell.angle_beta   90.00
_cell.angle_gamma   90.00
#
_symmetry.space_group_name_H-M   'P 1'
#
loop_
_entity.id
_entity.type
_entity.pdbx_description
1 polymer ?
#
loop_
_entity_poly.entity_id
_entity_poly.type
_entity_poly.pdbx_seq_one_letter_code
_entity_poly.pdbx_strand_id
1 'polypeptide(L)'
;FTGQEIPPRRRVTTCQKCIRTGDIENVGKTARHGTFFEMLGNFSFGDYFKHDAIHWTWEFLTEVVGLDKNRLYPSVYLEDDEAFNIWNKEIGVDKDRIFRFGKEDNFWEHGAGPCGPCSEVYYDRGEKYGCGKPGCTVGCDCDRYMEVWNNVFTQFDNDGHNNYTELEQKNIDTGMGLERLAVVVQDVDSIFDVDTIKALRDKVCEMAGVTYEEDANTDVSIRVITDHIRS
;
A
#
# COMPACT_ATOMS: atom_id res chain seq x y z
N PHE A 1 18.06 3.94 10.09
CA PHE A 1 17.07 4.04 11.19
C PHE A 1 17.68 3.74 12.56
N THR A 2 18.70 2.91 12.67
CA THR A 2 19.37 2.57 13.94
C THR A 2 20.21 3.70 14.55
N GLY A 3 20.45 4.79 13.82
CA GLY A 3 21.32 5.89 14.26
C GLY A 3 22.82 5.61 14.12
N GLN A 4 23.22 4.49 13.55
CA GLN A 4 24.64 4.16 13.32
C GLN A 4 25.30 5.09 12.29
N GLU A 5 24.52 5.61 11.36
CA GLU A 5 24.97 6.58 10.37
C GLU A 5 24.10 7.84 10.43
N ILE A 6 24.73 9.00 10.22
CA ILE A 6 24.01 10.26 10.13
C ILE A 6 23.47 10.38 8.70
N PRO A 7 22.15 10.42 8.49
CA PRO A 7 21.60 10.59 7.16
C PRO A 7 21.94 11.97 6.60
N PRO A 8 22.20 12.10 5.30
CA PRO A 8 22.51 13.40 4.67
C PRO A 8 21.33 14.38 4.78
N ARG A 9 20.12 13.85 4.93
CA ARG A 9 18.90 14.62 5.17
C ARG A 9 17.98 13.83 6.09
N ARG A 10 17.26 14.53 6.97
CA ARG A 10 16.33 13.91 7.89
C ARG A 10 14.94 13.66 7.27
N ARG A 11 14.59 14.41 6.24
CA ARG A 11 13.36 14.25 5.45
C ARG A 11 13.72 13.88 4.03
N VAL A 12 13.18 12.80 3.54
CA VAL A 12 13.46 12.30 2.18
C VAL A 12 12.16 11.85 1.55
N THR A 13 11.98 12.17 0.27
CA THR A 13 10.94 11.57 -0.57
C THR A 13 11.59 10.87 -1.75
N THR A 14 11.01 9.76 -2.17
CA THR A 14 11.54 8.95 -3.26
C THR A 14 10.43 8.45 -4.18
N CYS A 15 10.84 8.14 -5.42
CA CYS A 15 10.11 7.23 -6.30
C CYS A 15 11.09 6.11 -6.65
N GLN A 16 10.83 4.91 -6.15
CA GLN A 16 11.74 3.77 -6.27
C GLN A 16 11.15 2.69 -7.17
N LYS A 17 11.96 2.18 -8.08
CA LYS A 17 11.64 0.96 -8.82
C LYS A 17 11.90 -0.24 -7.93
N CYS A 18 10.86 -1.05 -7.70
CA CYS A 18 10.89 -2.17 -6.79
C CYS A 18 10.51 -3.46 -7.51
N ILE A 19 11.18 -4.56 -7.11
CA ILE A 19 10.80 -5.93 -7.50
C ILE A 19 10.40 -6.67 -6.23
N ARG A 20 9.21 -7.30 -6.27
CA ARG A 20 8.66 -8.10 -5.19
C ARG A 20 8.04 -9.36 -5.78
N THR A 21 8.55 -10.52 -5.38
CA THR A 21 8.13 -11.83 -5.93
C THR A 21 7.32 -12.67 -4.95
N GLY A 22 7.14 -12.21 -3.71
CA GLY A 22 6.37 -12.95 -2.69
C GLY A 22 4.93 -13.26 -3.11
N ASP A 23 4.33 -12.39 -3.94
CA ASP A 23 2.95 -12.51 -4.42
C ASP A 23 2.85 -12.92 -5.90
N ILE A 24 3.89 -13.53 -6.46
CA ILE A 24 3.96 -13.87 -7.90
C ILE A 24 2.78 -14.74 -8.35
N GLU A 25 2.29 -15.63 -7.49
CA GLU A 25 1.15 -16.49 -7.76
C GLU A 25 -0.18 -15.72 -7.93
N ASN A 26 -0.23 -14.47 -7.46
CA ASN A 26 -1.39 -13.59 -7.54
C ASN A 26 -1.35 -12.65 -8.75
N VAL A 27 -0.20 -12.58 -9.44
CA VAL A 27 -0.03 -11.75 -10.64
C VAL A 27 -0.98 -12.22 -11.75
N GLY A 28 -1.68 -11.28 -12.33
CA GLY A 28 -2.69 -11.54 -13.36
C GLY A 28 -4.04 -12.05 -12.84
N LYS A 29 -4.13 -12.49 -11.57
CA LYS A 29 -5.37 -13.01 -10.96
C LYS A 29 -6.11 -11.95 -10.15
N THR A 30 -5.39 -11.01 -9.56
CA THR A 30 -5.95 -9.90 -8.79
C THR A 30 -5.73 -8.58 -9.52
N ALA A 31 -6.46 -7.55 -9.13
CA ALA A 31 -6.36 -6.23 -9.72
C ALA A 31 -5.09 -5.45 -9.31
N ARG A 32 -4.39 -5.90 -8.25
CA ARG A 32 -3.40 -5.10 -7.52
C ARG A 32 -1.99 -5.68 -7.45
N HIS A 33 -1.76 -6.92 -7.88
CA HIS A 33 -0.46 -7.56 -7.78
C HIS A 33 0.34 -7.51 -9.09
N GLY A 34 1.57 -7.03 -8.98
CA GLY A 34 2.60 -7.06 -10.01
C GLY A 34 3.95 -7.32 -9.36
N THR A 35 4.89 -7.91 -10.08
CA THR A 35 6.25 -8.18 -9.58
C THR A 35 7.10 -6.94 -9.57
N PHE A 36 6.92 -6.07 -10.56
CA PHE A 36 7.58 -4.77 -10.67
C PHE A 36 6.58 -3.64 -10.42
N PHE A 37 6.94 -2.71 -9.54
CA PHE A 37 6.14 -1.52 -9.25
C PHE A 37 7.02 -0.33 -8.87
N GLU A 38 6.46 0.86 -8.99
CA GLU A 38 7.09 2.07 -8.50
C GLU A 38 6.51 2.41 -7.12
N MET A 39 7.39 2.55 -6.13
CA MET A 39 7.00 2.90 -4.77
C MET A 39 7.32 4.36 -4.49
N LEU A 40 6.30 5.14 -4.24
CA LEU A 40 6.41 6.48 -3.73
C LEU A 40 6.59 6.40 -2.22
N GLY A 41 7.66 6.99 -1.69
CA GLY A 41 7.98 6.93 -0.27
C GLY A 41 8.27 8.29 0.32
N ASN A 42 8.00 8.44 1.59
CA ASN A 42 8.47 9.54 2.41
C ASN A 42 9.02 9.01 3.73
N PHE A 43 10.18 9.52 4.11
CA PHE A 43 10.97 8.98 5.20
C PHE A 43 11.32 10.10 6.18
N SER A 44 11.27 9.75 7.47
CA SER A 44 11.75 10.60 8.56
C SER A 44 12.82 9.88 9.36
N PHE A 45 13.97 10.49 9.48
CA PHE A 45 15.08 10.02 10.30
C PHE A 45 15.15 10.86 11.57
N GLY A 46 14.28 10.55 12.56
CA GLY A 46 14.21 11.27 13.82
C GLY A 46 13.77 12.73 13.71
N ASP A 47 12.91 13.06 12.75
CA ASP A 47 12.37 14.39 12.57
C ASP A 47 10.88 14.43 12.89
N TYR A 48 10.00 14.08 11.94
CA TYR A 48 8.56 13.93 12.21
C TYR A 48 8.21 12.45 12.51
N PHE A 49 7.04 12.24 13.14
CA PHE A 49 6.58 10.90 13.48
C PHE A 49 5.07 10.74 13.17
N LYS A 50 4.34 9.90 13.89
CA LYS A 50 2.96 9.48 13.59
C LYS A 50 2.02 10.63 13.28
N HIS A 51 2.01 11.66 14.13
CA HIS A 51 1.14 12.81 13.98
C HIS A 51 1.25 13.42 12.58
N ASP A 52 2.44 13.90 12.21
CA ASP A 52 2.63 14.57 10.92
C ASP A 52 2.49 13.61 9.75
N ALA A 53 2.97 12.36 9.89
CA ALA A 53 2.85 11.36 8.83
C ALA A 53 1.38 11.08 8.49
N ILE A 54 0.51 10.89 9.49
CA ILE A 54 -0.91 10.64 9.31
C ILE A 54 -1.61 11.88 8.73
N HIS A 55 -1.32 13.07 9.24
CA HIS A 55 -1.90 14.32 8.73
C HIS A 55 -1.54 14.55 7.27
N TRP A 56 -0.27 14.38 6.88
CA TRP A 56 0.16 14.55 5.49
C TRP A 56 -0.36 13.45 4.58
N THR A 57 -0.50 12.22 5.07
CA THR A 57 -1.15 11.15 4.31
C THR A 57 -2.58 11.53 3.96
N TRP A 58 -3.35 12.01 4.95
CA TRP A 58 -4.72 12.44 4.73
C TRP A 58 -4.81 13.63 3.79
N GLU A 59 -4.04 14.69 4.05
CA GLU A 59 -3.98 15.88 3.20
C GLU A 59 -3.64 15.51 1.75
N PHE A 60 -2.60 14.70 1.54
CA PHE A 60 -2.20 14.29 0.21
C PHE A 60 -3.30 13.53 -0.53
N LEU A 61 -3.91 12.53 0.10
CA LEU A 61 -4.95 11.73 -0.54
C LEU A 61 -6.23 12.54 -0.82
N THR A 62 -6.63 13.42 0.11
CA THR A 62 -7.92 14.13 0.01
C THR A 62 -7.83 15.49 -0.69
N GLU A 63 -6.75 16.25 -0.47
CA GLU A 63 -6.62 17.62 -0.97
C GLU A 63 -5.79 17.69 -2.25
N VAL A 64 -4.70 16.90 -2.33
CA VAL A 64 -3.80 16.92 -3.50
C VAL A 64 -4.27 15.97 -4.58
N VAL A 65 -4.53 14.71 -4.23
CA VAL A 65 -5.04 13.70 -5.18
C VAL A 65 -6.53 13.86 -5.41
N GLY A 66 -7.27 14.36 -4.42
CA GLY A 66 -8.71 14.64 -4.52
C GLY A 66 -9.59 13.39 -4.36
N LEU A 67 -9.13 12.37 -3.63
CA LEU A 67 -9.93 11.18 -3.38
C LEU A 67 -11.09 11.50 -2.41
N ASP A 68 -12.24 10.86 -2.65
CA ASP A 68 -13.38 10.98 -1.76
C ASP A 68 -13.05 10.43 -0.36
N LYS A 69 -12.98 11.33 0.62
CA LYS A 69 -12.70 11.01 2.02
C LYS A 69 -13.66 9.99 2.63
N ASN A 70 -14.88 9.87 2.08
CA ASN A 70 -15.86 8.89 2.56
C ASN A 70 -15.56 7.46 2.08
N ARG A 71 -14.67 7.31 1.11
CA ARG A 71 -14.20 6.03 0.57
C ARG A 71 -12.83 5.62 1.11
N LEU A 72 -12.22 6.41 2.01
CA LEU A 72 -10.94 6.11 2.64
C LEU A 72 -11.16 5.47 4.02
N TYR A 73 -10.49 4.37 4.26
CA TYR A 73 -10.60 3.54 5.45
C TYR A 73 -9.20 3.27 6.01
N PRO A 74 -8.78 3.95 7.10
CA PRO A 74 -7.51 3.65 7.75
C PRO A 74 -7.56 2.32 8.52
N SER A 75 -6.41 1.65 8.58
CA SER A 75 -6.16 0.61 9.57
C SER A 75 -5.00 0.99 10.48
N VAL A 76 -4.95 0.41 11.67
CA VAL A 76 -3.90 0.60 12.65
C VAL A 76 -3.58 -0.72 13.34
N TYR A 77 -2.37 -0.85 13.86
CA TYR A 77 -2.01 -1.99 14.71
C TYR A 77 -2.91 -2.05 15.95
N LEU A 78 -3.27 -3.26 16.34
CA LEU A 78 -4.25 -3.53 17.43
C LEU A 78 -3.95 -2.75 18.71
N GLU A 79 -2.69 -2.63 19.07
CA GLU A 79 -2.23 -1.96 20.31
C GLU A 79 -1.81 -0.51 20.09
N ASP A 80 -1.90 0.03 18.86
CA ASP A 80 -1.52 1.42 18.56
C ASP A 80 -2.68 2.40 18.76
N ASP A 81 -2.97 2.69 20.02
CA ASP A 81 -4.00 3.66 20.39
C ASP A 81 -3.63 5.10 19.99
N GLU A 82 -2.35 5.42 19.87
CA GLU A 82 -1.88 6.73 19.43
C GLU A 82 -2.31 6.99 17.99
N ALA A 83 -1.97 6.09 17.06
CA ALA A 83 -2.37 6.21 15.66
C ALA A 83 -3.90 6.21 15.50
N PHE A 84 -4.61 5.35 16.24
CA PHE A 84 -6.07 5.36 16.25
C PHE A 84 -6.65 6.72 16.68
N ASN A 85 -6.12 7.31 17.75
CA ASN A 85 -6.59 8.60 18.24
C ASN A 85 -6.29 9.74 17.27
N ILE A 86 -5.15 9.73 16.60
CA ILE A 86 -4.83 10.72 15.56
C ILE A 86 -5.87 10.63 14.43
N TRP A 87 -6.14 9.45 13.89
CA TRP A 87 -7.16 9.25 12.85
C TRP A 87 -8.55 9.70 13.31
N ASN A 88 -8.95 9.31 14.51
CA ASN A 88 -10.32 9.57 14.99
C ASN A 88 -10.53 11.00 15.50
N LYS A 89 -9.63 11.49 16.35
CA LYS A 89 -9.85 12.76 17.09
C LYS A 89 -9.28 13.97 16.36
N GLU A 90 -8.19 13.80 15.61
CA GLU A 90 -7.51 14.92 14.97
C GLU A 90 -7.92 15.04 13.50
N ILE A 91 -7.87 13.94 12.76
CA ILE A 91 -8.32 13.89 11.37
C ILE A 91 -9.85 13.89 11.27
N GLY A 92 -10.54 13.31 12.26
CA GLY A 92 -12.00 13.24 12.31
C GLY A 92 -12.61 12.08 11.52
N VAL A 93 -11.84 11.02 11.24
CA VAL A 93 -12.39 9.79 10.68
C VAL A 93 -13.26 9.10 11.71
N ASP A 94 -14.48 8.70 11.32
CA ASP A 94 -15.36 7.96 12.20
C ASP A 94 -14.68 6.68 12.70
N LYS A 95 -14.82 6.40 14.01
CA LYS A 95 -14.22 5.23 14.65
C LYS A 95 -14.61 3.91 13.99
N ASP A 96 -15.84 3.83 13.44
CA ASP A 96 -16.34 2.63 12.78
C ASP A 96 -15.74 2.43 11.36
N ARG A 97 -14.95 3.39 10.91
CA ARG A 97 -14.19 3.34 9.65
C ARG A 97 -12.68 3.13 9.86
N ILE A 98 -12.24 3.02 11.12
CA ILE A 98 -10.84 2.75 11.47
C ILE A 98 -10.73 1.31 11.92
N PHE A 99 -9.99 0.50 11.20
CA PHE A 99 -9.85 -0.92 11.46
C PHE A 99 -8.62 -1.20 12.31
N ARG A 100 -8.70 -2.21 13.16
CA ARG A 100 -7.58 -2.66 13.99
C ARG A 100 -7.20 -4.08 13.58
N PHE A 101 -5.98 -4.26 13.14
CA PHE A 101 -5.45 -5.57 12.77
C PHE A 101 -4.26 -5.97 13.63
N GLY A 102 -3.99 -7.26 13.63
CA GLY A 102 -2.90 -7.86 14.36
C GLY A 102 -1.53 -7.58 13.74
N LYS A 103 -0.55 -8.27 14.27
CA LYS A 103 0.84 -8.15 13.82
C LYS A 103 1.04 -8.63 12.38
N GLU A 104 0.20 -9.51 11.91
CA GLU A 104 0.27 -10.09 10.57
C GLU A 104 0.02 -9.03 9.47
N ASP A 105 -0.85 -8.04 9.76
CA ASP A 105 -1.27 -7.02 8.80
C ASP A 105 -0.68 -5.64 9.12
N ASN A 106 -0.73 -5.21 10.39
CA ASN A 106 -0.37 -3.84 10.77
C ASN A 106 0.89 -3.73 11.64
N PHE A 107 1.86 -4.62 11.43
CA PHE A 107 3.19 -4.50 12.02
C PHE A 107 4.25 -4.91 10.99
N TRP A 108 5.12 -3.97 10.62
CA TRP A 108 6.16 -4.24 9.65
C TRP A 108 7.45 -4.68 10.33
N GLU A 109 7.97 -5.85 9.94
CA GLU A 109 9.27 -6.36 10.33
C GLU A 109 9.86 -7.25 9.22
N HIS A 110 11.16 -7.28 9.12
CA HIS A 110 11.87 -8.16 8.18
C HIS A 110 13.10 -8.77 8.85
N GLY A 111 12.88 -9.87 9.58
CA GLY A 111 13.92 -10.50 10.37
C GLY A 111 14.42 -9.60 11.51
N ALA A 112 15.75 -9.59 11.74
CA ALA A 112 16.36 -8.70 12.70
C ALA A 112 16.50 -7.28 12.16
N GLY A 113 16.29 -6.28 13.00
CA GLY A 113 16.45 -4.87 12.64
C GLY A 113 15.26 -3.97 12.97
N PRO A 114 15.31 -2.72 12.47
CA PRO A 114 14.26 -1.74 12.72
C PRO A 114 12.89 -2.20 12.26
N CYS A 115 11.89 -2.04 13.12
CA CYS A 115 10.53 -2.48 12.88
C CYS A 115 9.52 -1.62 13.65
N GLY A 116 8.24 -1.83 13.41
CA GLY A 116 7.20 -1.13 14.15
C GLY A 116 5.79 -1.32 13.62
N PRO A 117 4.79 -0.79 14.35
CA PRO A 117 3.41 -0.81 13.91
C PRO A 117 3.22 -0.01 12.63
N CYS A 118 2.21 -0.39 11.86
CA CYS A 118 1.84 0.30 10.63
C CYS A 118 0.43 0.88 10.72
N SER A 119 0.20 1.88 9.89
CA SER A 119 -1.13 2.36 9.55
C SER A 119 -1.28 2.40 8.03
N GLU A 120 -2.20 1.61 7.53
CA GLU A 120 -2.50 1.54 6.10
C GLU A 120 -3.75 2.34 5.79
N VAL A 121 -3.87 2.83 4.56
CA VAL A 121 -5.07 3.49 4.05
C VAL A 121 -5.61 2.71 2.88
N TYR A 122 -6.86 2.28 3.00
CA TYR A 122 -7.59 1.56 1.96
C TYR A 122 -8.60 2.47 1.29
N TYR A 123 -8.78 2.28 -0.02
CA TYR A 123 -9.82 2.95 -0.79
C TYR A 123 -10.91 1.96 -1.19
N ASP A 124 -12.17 2.25 -0.85
CA ASP A 124 -13.33 1.46 -1.28
C ASP A 124 -13.64 1.75 -2.73
N ARG A 125 -13.35 0.81 -3.60
CA ARG A 125 -13.61 0.88 -5.05
C ARG A 125 -15.08 0.61 -5.42
N GLY A 126 -15.87 0.21 -4.44
CA GLY A 126 -17.28 -0.09 -4.58
C GLY A 126 -17.61 -1.58 -4.69
N GLU A 127 -18.89 -1.88 -4.54
CA GLU A 127 -19.39 -3.26 -4.43
C GLU A 127 -19.10 -4.13 -5.66
N LYS A 128 -18.97 -3.52 -6.84
CA LYS A 128 -18.65 -4.25 -8.10
C LYS A 128 -17.34 -5.03 -8.02
N TYR A 129 -16.40 -4.59 -7.17
CA TYR A 129 -15.11 -5.24 -6.95
C TYR A 129 -15.08 -6.16 -5.71
N GLY A 130 -16.20 -6.25 -5.01
CA GLY A 130 -16.34 -7.08 -3.82
C GLY A 130 -16.48 -8.56 -4.13
N CYS A 131 -16.21 -9.40 -3.13
CA CYS A 131 -16.35 -10.85 -3.25
C CYS A 131 -17.81 -11.33 -3.27
N GLY A 132 -18.81 -10.45 -3.10
CA GLY A 132 -20.22 -10.77 -3.05
C GLY A 132 -20.65 -11.54 -1.78
N LYS A 133 -19.76 -11.75 -0.84
CA LYS A 133 -20.05 -12.44 0.43
C LYS A 133 -20.53 -11.46 1.50
N PRO A 134 -21.46 -11.88 2.38
CA PRO A 134 -21.78 -11.09 3.57
C PRO A 134 -20.53 -10.84 4.41
N GLY A 135 -20.36 -9.60 4.91
CA GLY A 135 -19.21 -9.24 5.73
C GLY A 135 -17.95 -8.83 4.94
N CYS A 136 -18.07 -8.61 3.61
CA CYS A 136 -16.98 -8.01 2.83
C CYS A 136 -16.62 -6.63 3.43
N THR A 137 -15.38 -6.50 3.92
CA THR A 137 -14.88 -5.33 4.63
C THR A 137 -13.39 -5.12 4.35
N VAL A 138 -12.78 -4.09 4.91
CA VAL A 138 -11.31 -3.89 4.90
C VAL A 138 -10.62 -5.14 5.45
N GLY A 139 -9.52 -5.56 4.80
CA GLY A 139 -8.84 -6.83 5.09
C GLY A 139 -9.39 -8.04 4.33
N CYS A 140 -10.46 -7.88 3.52
CA CYS A 140 -10.89 -8.93 2.61
C CYS A 140 -9.93 -9.06 1.43
N ASP A 141 -9.63 -10.30 0.99
CA ASP A 141 -8.74 -10.58 -0.16
C ASP A 141 -9.28 -10.12 -1.51
N CYS A 142 -10.53 -9.65 -1.58
CA CYS A 142 -11.10 -9.13 -2.82
C CYS A 142 -10.53 -7.75 -3.20
N ASP A 143 -10.85 -7.31 -4.42
CA ASP A 143 -10.32 -6.07 -4.97
C ASP A 143 -11.16 -4.82 -4.62
N ARG A 144 -12.14 -4.93 -3.70
CA ARG A 144 -12.97 -3.79 -3.27
C ARG A 144 -12.18 -2.76 -2.47
N TYR A 145 -11.52 -3.21 -1.41
CA TYR A 145 -10.73 -2.34 -0.54
C TYR A 145 -9.26 -2.44 -0.94
N MET A 146 -8.82 -1.49 -1.75
CA MET A 146 -7.44 -1.47 -2.23
C MET A 146 -6.57 -0.65 -1.29
N GLU A 147 -5.56 -1.28 -0.69
CA GLU A 147 -4.51 -0.56 0.02
C GLU A 147 -3.78 0.37 -0.94
N VAL A 148 -3.78 1.67 -0.64
CA VAL A 148 -3.12 2.70 -1.44
C VAL A 148 -1.89 3.27 -0.77
N TRP A 149 -1.79 3.22 0.56
CA TRP A 149 -0.63 3.75 1.30
C TRP A 149 -0.41 2.99 2.60
N ASN A 150 0.86 2.68 2.91
CA ASN A 150 1.27 2.12 4.19
C ASN A 150 2.26 3.07 4.88
N ASN A 151 1.96 3.45 6.13
CA ASN A 151 2.82 4.24 7.00
C ASN A 151 3.40 3.34 8.09
N VAL A 152 4.71 3.07 8.03
CA VAL A 152 5.41 2.29 9.05
C VAL A 152 6.01 3.23 10.08
N PHE A 153 5.67 3.03 11.34
CA PHE A 153 6.18 3.77 12.50
C PHE A 153 7.35 3.01 13.10
N THR A 154 8.54 3.17 12.50
CA THR A 154 9.74 2.46 12.90
C THR A 154 10.23 2.97 14.24
N GLN A 155 9.86 2.29 15.31
CA GLN A 155 10.12 2.67 16.69
C GLN A 155 10.80 1.59 17.52
N PHE A 156 10.95 0.37 16.98
CA PHE A 156 11.59 -0.75 17.65
C PHE A 156 12.74 -1.31 16.81
N ASP A 157 13.65 -2.01 17.49
CA ASP A 157 14.67 -2.87 16.92
C ASP A 157 14.41 -4.31 17.38
N ASN A 158 14.29 -5.23 16.42
CA ASN A 158 14.10 -6.67 16.69
C ASN A 158 15.46 -7.37 16.61
N ASP A 159 15.83 -8.11 17.64
CA ASP A 159 17.09 -8.89 17.68
C ASP A 159 17.09 -10.16 16.81
N GLY A 160 15.98 -10.43 16.11
CA GLY A 160 15.77 -11.65 15.32
C GLY A 160 15.23 -12.84 16.12
N HIS A 161 15.00 -12.64 17.41
CA HIS A 161 14.42 -13.65 18.33
C HIS A 161 13.09 -13.18 18.92
N ASN A 162 12.46 -12.21 18.29
CA ASN A 162 11.22 -11.53 18.75
C ASN A 162 11.38 -10.76 20.08
N ASN A 163 12.59 -10.32 20.42
CA ASN A 163 12.78 -9.35 21.48
C ASN A 163 12.88 -7.95 20.85
N TYR A 164 12.00 -7.06 21.29
CA TYR A 164 11.88 -5.72 20.77
C TYR A 164 12.41 -4.71 21.79
N THR A 165 13.34 -3.87 21.35
CA THR A 165 13.84 -2.73 22.12
C THR A 165 13.44 -1.44 21.43
N GLU A 166 13.02 -0.43 22.20
CA GLU A 166 12.71 0.87 21.59
C GLU A 166 13.96 1.50 20.99
N LEU A 167 13.85 2.02 19.77
CA LEU A 167 14.85 2.86 19.15
C LEU A 167 14.95 4.20 19.90
N GLU A 168 16.17 4.70 20.10
CA GLU A 168 16.38 6.05 20.65
C GLU A 168 15.76 7.12 19.76
N GLN A 169 15.79 6.90 18.45
CA GLN A 169 15.24 7.75 17.42
C GLN A 169 14.06 7.04 16.75
N LYS A 170 12.88 7.67 16.80
CA LYS A 170 11.71 7.20 16.09
C LYS A 170 11.72 7.70 14.66
N ASN A 171 11.36 6.85 13.71
CA ASN A 171 11.47 7.10 12.28
C ASN A 171 10.15 6.81 11.56
N ILE A 172 10.00 7.37 10.38
CA ILE A 172 8.90 7.06 9.47
C ILE A 172 9.48 6.42 8.21
N ASP A 173 8.85 5.32 7.82
CA ASP A 173 9.05 4.65 6.54
C ASP A 173 7.68 4.46 5.88
N THR A 174 7.47 5.01 4.70
CA THR A 174 6.19 4.85 4.02
C THR A 174 6.35 4.29 2.63
N GLY A 175 5.33 3.55 2.19
CA GLY A 175 5.24 3.04 0.85
C GLY A 175 3.84 3.22 0.26
N MET A 176 3.78 3.87 -0.90
CA MET A 176 2.57 4.01 -1.71
C MET A 176 2.87 3.47 -3.11
N GLY A 177 2.16 2.42 -3.51
CA GLY A 177 2.29 1.88 -4.86
C GLY A 177 1.71 2.84 -5.89
N LEU A 178 2.55 3.35 -6.80
CA LEU A 178 2.11 4.28 -7.84
C LEU A 178 1.02 3.65 -8.71
N GLU A 179 1.15 2.39 -9.08
CA GLU A 179 0.19 1.67 -9.91
C GLU A 179 -1.16 1.50 -9.20
N ARG A 180 -1.17 1.18 -7.89
CA ARG A 180 -2.41 1.09 -7.10
C ARG A 180 -3.10 2.44 -6.97
N LEU A 181 -2.35 3.49 -6.71
CA LEU A 181 -2.89 4.85 -6.69
C LEU A 181 -3.46 5.23 -8.06
N ALA A 182 -2.75 4.91 -9.15
CA ALA A 182 -3.20 5.18 -10.51
C ALA A 182 -4.50 4.42 -10.86
N VAL A 183 -4.67 3.17 -10.41
CA VAL A 183 -5.93 2.41 -10.56
C VAL A 183 -7.10 3.19 -9.96
N VAL A 184 -6.91 3.73 -8.76
CA VAL A 184 -7.95 4.47 -8.04
C VAL A 184 -8.24 5.81 -8.73
N VAL A 185 -7.20 6.56 -9.11
CA VAL A 185 -7.33 7.89 -9.74
C VAL A 185 -7.92 7.82 -11.14
N GLN A 186 -7.55 6.81 -11.92
CA GLN A 186 -8.03 6.60 -13.28
C GLN A 186 -9.37 5.84 -13.33
N ASP A 187 -9.84 5.33 -12.17
CA ASP A 187 -11.06 4.49 -12.03
C ASP A 187 -11.07 3.33 -13.02
N VAL A 188 -9.94 2.61 -13.11
CA VAL A 188 -9.76 1.44 -13.98
C VAL A 188 -9.82 0.13 -13.17
N ASP A 189 -10.01 -1.00 -13.86
CA ASP A 189 -10.30 -2.26 -13.19
C ASP A 189 -9.07 -2.90 -12.52
N SER A 190 -7.87 -2.73 -13.10
CA SER A 190 -6.64 -3.31 -12.58
C SER A 190 -5.41 -2.44 -12.88
N ILE A 191 -4.28 -2.78 -12.27
CA ILE A 191 -2.98 -2.15 -12.61
C ILE A 191 -2.62 -2.34 -14.09
N PHE A 192 -3.13 -3.39 -14.74
CA PHE A 192 -2.89 -3.66 -16.16
C PHE A 192 -3.71 -2.75 -17.09
N ASP A 193 -4.68 -2.01 -16.55
CA ASP A 193 -5.52 -1.05 -17.28
C ASP A 193 -5.07 0.40 -17.08
N VAL A 194 -4.10 0.62 -16.17
CA VAL A 194 -3.45 1.92 -16.01
C VAL A 194 -2.75 2.33 -17.31
N ASP A 195 -2.88 3.57 -17.71
CA ASP A 195 -2.43 4.11 -19.00
C ASP A 195 -1.01 3.70 -19.40
N THR A 196 -0.06 3.75 -18.46
CA THR A 196 1.35 3.38 -18.68
C THR A 196 1.58 1.88 -18.89
N ILE A 197 0.74 1.03 -18.30
CA ILE A 197 0.85 -0.44 -18.41
C ILE A 197 -0.03 -0.96 -19.54
N LYS A 198 -1.19 -0.35 -19.73
CA LYS A 198 -2.14 -0.70 -20.79
C LYS A 198 -1.50 -0.75 -22.16
N ALA A 199 -0.63 0.18 -22.48
CA ALA A 199 0.07 0.22 -23.76
C ALA A 199 0.94 -1.04 -24.00
N LEU A 200 1.59 -1.56 -22.96
CA LEU A 200 2.34 -2.82 -23.02
C LEU A 200 1.40 -4.01 -23.17
N ARG A 201 0.35 -4.07 -22.38
CA ARG A 201 -0.68 -5.12 -22.46
C ARG A 201 -1.28 -5.22 -23.85
N ASP A 202 -1.69 -4.08 -24.42
CA ASP A 202 -2.29 -4.02 -25.74
C ASP A 202 -1.30 -4.48 -26.82
N LYS A 203 0.00 -4.18 -26.65
CA LYS A 203 1.04 -4.69 -27.57
C LYS A 203 1.25 -6.20 -27.43
N VAL A 204 1.17 -6.75 -26.22
CA VAL A 204 1.22 -8.21 -26.01
C VAL A 204 0.02 -8.87 -26.69
N CYS A 205 -1.18 -8.32 -26.56
CA CYS A 205 -2.39 -8.82 -27.24
C CYS A 205 -2.22 -8.83 -28.77
N GLU A 206 -1.73 -7.71 -29.34
CA GLU A 206 -1.47 -7.61 -30.79
C GLU A 206 -0.50 -8.70 -31.27
N MET A 207 0.61 -8.90 -30.55
CA MET A 207 1.62 -9.90 -30.90
C MET A 207 1.10 -11.34 -30.75
N ALA A 208 0.23 -11.60 -29.78
CA ALA A 208 -0.39 -12.89 -29.55
C ALA A 208 -1.58 -13.16 -30.48
N GLY A 209 -2.10 -12.14 -31.18
CA GLY A 209 -3.28 -12.27 -32.03
C GLY A 209 -4.57 -12.54 -31.25
N VAL A 210 -4.68 -11.98 -30.02
CA VAL A 210 -5.83 -12.14 -29.13
C VAL A 210 -6.44 -10.80 -28.76
N THR A 211 -7.73 -10.82 -28.40
CA THR A 211 -8.43 -9.64 -27.88
C THR A 211 -8.54 -9.78 -26.36
N TYR A 212 -8.19 -8.73 -25.62
CA TYR A 212 -8.34 -8.68 -24.17
C TYR A 212 -9.82 -8.66 -23.77
N GLU A 213 -10.16 -9.36 -22.68
CA GLU A 213 -11.53 -9.53 -22.14
C GLU A 213 -12.44 -10.49 -22.94
N GLU A 214 -11.90 -11.23 -23.90
CA GLU A 214 -12.66 -12.29 -24.57
C GLU A 214 -12.60 -13.64 -23.85
N ASP A 215 -11.46 -13.97 -23.21
CA ASP A 215 -11.26 -15.21 -22.44
C ASP A 215 -10.44 -14.98 -21.18
N ALA A 216 -11.04 -15.26 -20.02
CA ALA A 216 -10.45 -14.99 -18.71
C ALA A 216 -9.09 -15.69 -18.48
N ASN A 217 -8.88 -16.89 -19.05
CA ASN A 217 -7.60 -17.59 -18.90
C ASN A 217 -6.50 -16.98 -19.79
N THR A 218 -6.88 -16.56 -20.98
CA THR A 218 -6.02 -15.80 -21.88
C THR A 218 -5.63 -14.47 -21.25
N ASP A 219 -6.56 -13.76 -20.65
CA ASP A 219 -6.31 -12.48 -19.97
C ASP A 219 -5.30 -12.61 -18.83
N VAL A 220 -5.40 -13.67 -18.01
CA VAL A 220 -4.39 -13.95 -16.97
C VAL A 220 -3.01 -14.12 -17.60
N SER A 221 -2.90 -14.86 -18.69
CA SER A 221 -1.64 -15.08 -19.39
C SER A 221 -1.06 -13.77 -19.95
N ILE A 222 -1.92 -12.93 -20.55
CA ILE A 222 -1.53 -11.61 -21.07
C ILE A 222 -1.02 -10.71 -19.95
N ARG A 223 -1.70 -10.68 -18.79
CA ARG A 223 -1.27 -9.90 -17.62
C ARG A 223 0.08 -10.37 -17.09
N VAL A 224 0.28 -11.68 -16.96
CA VAL A 224 1.56 -12.28 -16.52
C VAL A 224 2.69 -11.91 -17.48
N ILE A 225 2.48 -12.03 -18.79
CA ILE A 225 3.49 -11.65 -19.78
C ILE A 225 3.79 -10.14 -19.70
N THR A 226 2.75 -9.32 -19.59
CA THR A 226 2.90 -7.86 -19.46
C THR A 226 3.71 -7.47 -18.22
N ASP A 227 3.42 -8.10 -17.08
CA ASP A 227 4.17 -7.89 -15.85
C ASP A 227 5.65 -8.28 -16.02
N HIS A 228 5.90 -9.48 -16.51
CA HIS A 228 7.25 -10.02 -16.62
C HIS A 228 8.12 -9.31 -17.67
N ILE A 229 7.54 -8.75 -18.72
CA ILE A 229 8.28 -7.90 -19.67
C ILE A 229 8.64 -6.56 -19.05
N ARG A 230 7.79 -6.05 -18.15
CA ARG A 230 8.03 -4.78 -17.44
C ARG A 230 9.09 -4.92 -16.35
N SER A 231 9.23 -6.10 -15.76
CA SER A 231 10.22 -6.41 -14.72
C SER A 231 11.61 -6.57 -15.29
#